data_c951da82903155496f6bea126f84f8cf
#
_entry.id   c951da82903155496f6bea126f84f8cf
#
_cell.length_a   1.000
_cell.length_b   1.000
_cell.length_c   1.000
_cell.angle_alpha   90.00
_cell.angle_beta   90.00
_cell.angle_gamma   90.00
#
_symmetry.space_group_name_H-M   'P 1'
#
loop_
_entity.id
_entity.type
_entity.pdbx_description
1 polymer ?
#
loop_
_entity_poly.entity_id
_entity_poly.type
_entity_poly.pdbx_seq_one_letter_code
_entity_poly.pdbx_strand_id
1 'polypeptide(L)'
;CDRRQRQMCIRDRPKEVIRGAVSRAAGEHLLAKICLATGDFQQAVDATTRCINDYGLRLMTERFGINMDDKSKDVYNDLFQEENISIVENKEGIMIGQEIYGLDGCSSPSGSKRKRNFVPQWHAGSKMKTPDGKNGTTDASGIYDGYEQLEELGRGLAKIRPTNYAQYELWKDCGDDMRHNSNNWYDKSRIKYNLPASKGGSAAYFGQPVNPAYCTDTMRCYFSFPIVKVLIDKDDPNAGGKVPVGGFTDQYIFRLAETYLNRAEAYWWLGKNDLATEDVNTIRRRVNAPELSSVTLEDILDERARELFLEDHRKTELTRIAFLKAEKGIDGYSLNNFSEKNWYYDRMMEKNNFFATEYYYSTNAFIMKPYHVLWPIPRNAIESNTQGRINQNYGYDGYEDNIPVEELEQRYK
;
A
#
# COMPACT_ATOMS: atom_id res chain seq x y z
N CYS A 1 17.26 8.39 -21.68
CA CYS A 1 16.82 7.42 -22.72
C CYS A 1 15.84 8.11 -23.64
N ASP A 2 16.13 8.15 -24.94
CA ASP A 2 15.27 8.80 -25.94
C ASP A 2 13.88 8.12 -26.00
N ARG A 3 12.84 8.90 -26.33
CA ARG A 3 11.46 8.45 -26.49
C ARG A 3 11.34 7.23 -27.43
N ARG A 4 12.16 7.21 -28.50
CA ARG A 4 12.21 6.08 -29.47
C ARG A 4 12.79 4.81 -28.87
N GLN A 5 13.82 4.92 -28.02
CA GLN A 5 14.41 3.74 -27.36
C GLN A 5 13.47 3.13 -26.35
N ARG A 6 12.67 3.92 -25.60
CA ARG A 6 11.66 3.39 -24.68
C ARG A 6 10.57 2.61 -25.41
N GLN A 7 10.09 3.11 -26.53
CA GLN A 7 9.09 2.41 -27.34
C GLN A 7 9.63 1.12 -27.99
N MET A 8 10.89 1.10 -28.40
CA MET A 8 11.54 -0.11 -28.91
C MET A 8 11.63 -1.19 -27.82
N CYS A 9 12.10 -0.86 -26.63
CA CYS A 9 12.21 -1.82 -25.53
C CYS A 9 10.87 -2.47 -25.14
N ILE A 10 9.74 -1.75 -25.28
CA ILE A 10 8.40 -2.28 -25.02
C ILE A 10 7.97 -3.19 -26.16
N ARG A 11 8.19 -2.81 -27.43
CA ARG A 11 7.76 -3.58 -28.61
C ARG A 11 8.45 -4.94 -28.74
N ASP A 12 9.68 -5.05 -28.26
CA ASP A 12 10.47 -6.27 -28.32
C ASP A 12 10.11 -7.30 -27.24
N ARG A 13 9.27 -6.93 -26.27
CA ARG A 13 8.82 -7.86 -25.23
C ARG A 13 7.68 -8.75 -25.76
N PRO A 14 7.65 -10.04 -25.38
CA PRO A 14 6.54 -10.91 -25.74
C PRO A 14 5.22 -10.44 -25.11
N LYS A 15 4.11 -10.69 -25.83
CA LYS A 15 2.76 -10.40 -25.29
C LYS A 15 2.43 -11.32 -24.12
N GLU A 16 2.80 -12.58 -24.22
CA GLU A 16 2.59 -13.58 -23.17
C GLU A 16 3.93 -14.06 -22.65
N VAL A 17 4.03 -14.18 -21.36
CA VAL A 17 5.23 -14.66 -20.65
C VAL A 17 4.79 -15.57 -19.50
N ILE A 18 5.71 -16.41 -19.02
CA ILE A 18 5.54 -17.12 -17.76
C ILE A 18 5.37 -16.11 -16.61
N ARG A 19 4.60 -16.49 -15.60
CA ARG A 19 4.40 -15.63 -14.40
C ARG A 19 5.73 -15.24 -13.80
N GLY A 20 5.82 -13.99 -13.34
CA GLY A 20 7.07 -13.40 -12.82
C GLY A 20 8.00 -12.77 -13.87
N ALA A 21 7.84 -13.08 -15.16
CA ALA A 21 8.62 -12.42 -16.19
C ALA A 21 7.97 -11.10 -16.67
N VAL A 22 8.81 -10.19 -17.19
CA VAL A 22 8.36 -8.87 -17.67
C VAL A 22 7.69 -8.99 -19.02
N SER A 23 6.38 -8.79 -19.05
CA SER A 23 5.57 -8.78 -20.28
C SER A 23 5.56 -7.41 -20.96
N ARG A 24 5.03 -7.36 -22.19
CA ARG A 24 4.76 -6.09 -22.88
C ARG A 24 3.73 -5.24 -22.12
N ALA A 25 2.70 -5.86 -21.54
CA ALA A 25 1.72 -5.17 -20.70
C ALA A 25 2.37 -4.47 -19.51
N ALA A 26 3.35 -5.10 -18.83
CA ALA A 26 4.12 -4.48 -17.76
C ALA A 26 4.94 -3.27 -18.28
N GLY A 27 5.47 -3.35 -19.49
CA GLY A 27 6.14 -2.22 -20.15
C GLY A 27 5.20 -1.05 -20.44
N GLU A 28 3.99 -1.31 -20.94
CA GLU A 28 2.98 -0.27 -21.19
C GLU A 28 2.51 0.37 -19.87
N HIS A 29 2.28 -0.43 -18.83
CA HIS A 29 1.92 0.08 -17.50
C HIS A 29 3.01 1.02 -16.94
N LEU A 30 4.28 0.59 -16.99
CA LEU A 30 5.40 1.42 -16.54
C LEU A 30 5.56 2.70 -17.38
N LEU A 31 5.38 2.60 -18.70
CA LEU A 31 5.39 3.77 -19.59
C LEU A 31 4.32 4.78 -19.17
N ALA A 32 3.10 4.33 -18.86
CA ALA A 32 2.03 5.21 -18.40
C ALA A 32 2.41 5.93 -17.10
N LYS A 33 3.00 5.23 -16.13
CA LYS A 33 3.49 5.86 -14.88
C LYS A 33 4.57 6.91 -15.14
N ILE A 34 5.49 6.65 -16.07
CA ILE A 34 6.50 7.63 -16.47
C ILE A 34 5.86 8.84 -17.15
N CYS A 35 4.89 8.61 -18.06
CA CYS A 35 4.19 9.68 -18.76
C CYS A 35 3.36 10.55 -17.79
N LEU A 36 2.73 9.96 -16.79
CA LEU A 36 2.09 10.71 -15.70
C LEU A 36 3.08 11.57 -14.94
N ALA A 37 4.29 11.07 -14.68
CA ALA A 37 5.31 11.83 -13.96
C ALA A 37 5.91 13.00 -14.80
N THR A 38 5.94 12.85 -16.11
CA THR A 38 6.47 13.88 -17.04
C THR A 38 5.39 14.79 -17.62
N GLY A 39 4.12 14.62 -17.25
CA GLY A 39 3.00 15.42 -17.75
C GLY A 39 2.57 15.11 -19.20
N ASP A 40 3.05 14.00 -19.80
CA ASP A 40 2.60 13.53 -21.12
C ASP A 40 1.32 12.69 -20.99
N PHE A 41 0.23 13.34 -20.58
CA PHE A 41 -1.02 12.66 -20.23
C PHE A 41 -1.67 11.93 -21.40
N GLN A 42 -1.55 12.45 -22.64
CA GLN A 42 -2.11 11.74 -23.78
C GLN A 42 -1.36 10.42 -24.04
N GLN A 43 -0.04 10.40 -23.92
CA GLN A 43 0.73 9.17 -24.05
C GLN A 43 0.43 8.19 -22.89
N ALA A 44 0.15 8.70 -21.68
CA ALA A 44 -0.31 7.87 -20.56
C ALA A 44 -1.65 7.20 -20.88
N VAL A 45 -2.62 7.92 -21.45
CA VAL A 45 -3.89 7.35 -21.93
C VAL A 45 -3.65 6.27 -22.99
N ASP A 46 -2.80 6.55 -23.97
CA ASP A 46 -2.53 5.60 -25.05
C ASP A 46 -1.89 4.29 -24.53
N ALA A 47 -0.92 4.40 -23.64
CA ALA A 47 -0.23 3.26 -23.04
C ALA A 47 -1.17 2.43 -22.15
N THR A 48 -1.95 3.09 -21.28
CA THR A 48 -2.94 2.39 -20.43
C THR A 48 -4.04 1.74 -21.24
N THR A 49 -4.51 2.37 -22.32
CA THR A 49 -5.52 1.80 -23.22
C THR A 49 -5.01 0.54 -23.90
N ARG A 50 -3.77 0.55 -24.40
CA ARG A 50 -3.16 -0.69 -24.94
C ARG A 50 -3.01 -1.76 -23.86
N CYS A 51 -2.59 -1.37 -22.64
CA CYS A 51 -2.47 -2.31 -21.54
C CYS A 51 -3.80 -3.00 -21.22
N ILE A 52 -4.89 -2.26 -21.22
CA ILE A 52 -6.24 -2.78 -20.93
C ILE A 52 -6.76 -3.67 -22.08
N ASN A 53 -6.53 -3.27 -23.35
CA ASN A 53 -7.25 -3.89 -24.48
C ASN A 53 -6.46 -4.97 -25.21
N ASP A 54 -5.11 -4.93 -25.26
CA ASP A 54 -4.34 -5.67 -26.24
C ASP A 54 -3.71 -6.97 -25.72
N TYR A 55 -3.79 -7.24 -24.40
CA TYR A 55 -3.03 -8.32 -23.75
C TYR A 55 -3.91 -9.36 -23.03
N GLY A 56 -5.22 -9.37 -23.30
CA GLY A 56 -6.16 -10.33 -22.69
C GLY A 56 -6.32 -10.20 -21.18
N LEU A 57 -5.91 -9.04 -20.61
CA LEU A 57 -6.12 -8.71 -19.21
C LEU A 57 -7.58 -8.29 -18.98
N ARG A 58 -8.10 -8.57 -17.80
CA ARG A 58 -9.42 -8.10 -17.37
C ARG A 58 -9.48 -7.98 -15.85
N LEU A 59 -10.32 -7.09 -15.34
CA LEU A 59 -10.68 -7.08 -13.94
C LEU A 59 -11.42 -8.37 -13.59
N MET A 60 -11.10 -8.93 -12.45
CA MET A 60 -11.80 -10.11 -11.95
C MET A 60 -13.11 -9.67 -11.29
N THR A 61 -14.23 -10.08 -11.88
CA THR A 61 -15.59 -9.77 -11.44
C THR A 61 -16.35 -10.99 -10.93
N GLU A 62 -15.82 -12.19 -11.21
CA GLU A 62 -16.38 -13.47 -10.82
C GLU A 62 -15.40 -14.21 -9.91
N ARG A 63 -15.95 -15.06 -9.04
CA ARG A 63 -15.17 -15.91 -8.14
C ARG A 63 -14.23 -16.83 -8.92
N PHE A 64 -13.02 -17.05 -8.39
CA PHE A 64 -11.99 -17.88 -9.03
C PHE A 64 -11.02 -18.47 -8.01
N GLY A 65 -10.28 -19.51 -8.43
CA GLY A 65 -9.23 -20.13 -7.63
C GLY A 65 -9.74 -21.03 -6.52
N ILE A 66 -8.92 -21.23 -5.49
CA ILE A 66 -9.13 -22.31 -4.51
C ILE A 66 -10.38 -22.18 -3.65
N ASN A 67 -10.83 -20.98 -3.37
CA ASN A 67 -11.96 -20.70 -2.47
C ASN A 67 -13.23 -20.27 -3.23
N MET A 68 -13.31 -20.52 -4.55
CA MET A 68 -14.42 -20.04 -5.38
C MET A 68 -15.80 -20.58 -4.92
N ASP A 69 -15.84 -21.73 -4.29
CA ASP A 69 -17.07 -22.35 -3.80
C ASP A 69 -17.48 -21.88 -2.38
N ASP A 70 -16.61 -21.18 -1.68
CA ASP A 70 -16.91 -20.61 -0.36
C ASP A 70 -17.81 -19.36 -0.51
N LYS A 71 -19.11 -19.54 -0.24
CA LYS A 71 -20.11 -18.48 -0.35
C LYS A 71 -19.94 -17.34 0.67
N SER A 72 -19.12 -17.52 1.68
CA SER A 72 -18.79 -16.47 2.65
C SER A 72 -17.76 -15.46 2.12
N LYS A 73 -17.05 -15.80 1.04
CA LYS A 73 -16.02 -15.00 0.40
C LYS A 73 -16.55 -14.29 -0.83
N ASP A 74 -15.79 -13.33 -1.32
CA ASP A 74 -16.07 -12.55 -2.53
C ASP A 74 -14.88 -12.53 -3.49
N VAL A 75 -15.05 -11.95 -4.67
CA VAL A 75 -14.00 -11.89 -5.70
C VAL A 75 -12.80 -11.05 -5.26
N TYR A 76 -13.02 -10.05 -4.40
CA TYR A 76 -11.92 -9.25 -3.88
C TYR A 76 -11.06 -10.07 -2.89
N ASN A 77 -11.70 -10.94 -2.10
CA ASN A 77 -10.98 -11.90 -1.27
C ASN A 77 -10.14 -12.86 -2.12
N ASP A 78 -10.73 -13.41 -3.21
CA ASP A 78 -10.02 -14.34 -4.11
C ASP A 78 -8.74 -13.71 -4.73
N LEU A 79 -8.75 -12.41 -5.03
CA LEU A 79 -7.57 -11.72 -5.60
C LEU A 79 -6.32 -11.79 -4.72
N PHE A 80 -6.48 -11.86 -3.41
CA PHE A 80 -5.37 -11.79 -2.46
C PHE A 80 -5.10 -13.10 -1.72
N GLN A 81 -5.81 -14.18 -2.08
CA GLN A 81 -5.44 -15.51 -1.61
C GLN A 81 -4.07 -15.90 -2.20
N GLU A 82 -3.23 -16.48 -1.36
CA GLU A 82 -1.83 -16.79 -1.71
C GLU A 82 -1.75 -17.61 -3.00
N GLU A 83 -2.55 -18.66 -3.10
CA GLU A 83 -2.55 -19.58 -4.23
C GLU A 83 -3.16 -18.98 -5.50
N ASN A 84 -3.98 -17.93 -5.38
CA ASN A 84 -4.70 -17.35 -6.51
C ASN A 84 -3.92 -16.24 -7.24
N ILE A 85 -2.89 -15.67 -6.62
CA ILE A 85 -2.18 -14.51 -7.19
C ILE A 85 -1.53 -14.86 -8.53
N SER A 86 -0.87 -16.02 -8.61
CA SER A 86 -0.08 -16.42 -9.78
C SER A 86 -0.78 -17.41 -10.72
N ILE A 87 -2.02 -17.81 -10.48
CA ILE A 87 -2.72 -18.75 -11.39
C ILE A 87 -3.10 -18.08 -12.71
N VAL A 88 -3.28 -18.90 -13.75
CA VAL A 88 -3.54 -18.43 -15.11
C VAL A 88 -4.93 -17.80 -15.28
N GLU A 89 -5.87 -18.18 -14.44
CA GLU A 89 -7.23 -17.66 -14.38
C GLU A 89 -7.27 -16.21 -13.89
N ASN A 90 -6.31 -15.82 -13.07
CA ASN A 90 -6.17 -14.44 -12.59
C ASN A 90 -5.66 -13.54 -13.71
N LYS A 91 -6.58 -12.92 -14.44
CA LYS A 91 -6.28 -12.02 -15.56
C LYS A 91 -6.01 -10.56 -15.13
N GLU A 92 -6.07 -10.27 -13.84
CA GLU A 92 -5.84 -8.92 -13.31
C GLU A 92 -4.35 -8.64 -13.03
N GLY A 93 -3.54 -9.67 -12.77
CA GLY A 93 -2.11 -9.53 -12.53
C GLY A 93 -1.33 -9.21 -13.81
N ILE A 94 -0.66 -8.06 -13.87
CA ILE A 94 0.20 -7.64 -14.99
C ILE A 94 1.65 -8.11 -14.80
N MET A 95 2.18 -7.86 -13.60
CA MET A 95 3.51 -8.30 -13.19
C MET A 95 3.44 -8.74 -11.74
N ILE A 96 3.97 -9.92 -11.46
CA ILE A 96 3.90 -10.55 -10.15
C ILE A 96 5.32 -10.86 -9.69
N GLY A 97 5.65 -10.41 -8.47
CA GLY A 97 6.85 -10.83 -7.77
C GLY A 97 6.58 -12.16 -7.08
N GLN A 98 7.31 -13.19 -7.47
CA GLN A 98 7.16 -14.54 -6.91
C GLN A 98 8.03 -14.71 -5.67
N GLU A 99 7.47 -15.31 -4.64
CA GLU A 99 8.15 -15.70 -3.40
C GLU A 99 8.04 -17.23 -3.26
N ILE A 100 9.17 -17.92 -3.41
CA ILE A 100 9.21 -19.39 -3.38
C ILE A 100 10.16 -19.84 -2.27
N TYR A 101 9.67 -20.69 -1.39
CA TYR A 101 10.49 -21.28 -0.34
C TYR A 101 11.69 -22.04 -0.90
N GLY A 102 12.88 -21.74 -0.36
CA GLY A 102 14.11 -22.43 -0.70
C GLY A 102 14.68 -22.09 -2.08
N LEU A 103 14.10 -21.12 -2.81
CA LEU A 103 14.63 -20.65 -4.09
C LEU A 103 15.60 -19.48 -3.86
N ASP A 104 16.78 -19.55 -4.50
CA ASP A 104 17.76 -18.47 -4.48
C ASP A 104 17.16 -17.18 -5.06
N GLY A 105 17.36 -16.07 -4.35
CA GLY A 105 16.81 -14.77 -4.73
C GLY A 105 15.46 -14.43 -4.10
N CYS A 106 14.77 -15.39 -3.53
CA CYS A 106 13.57 -15.17 -2.70
C CYS A 106 13.94 -14.81 -1.26
N SER A 107 12.95 -14.49 -0.45
CA SER A 107 13.14 -14.14 0.97
C SER A 107 13.87 -15.25 1.74
N SER A 108 14.52 -14.85 2.85
CA SER A 108 15.25 -15.79 3.72
C SER A 108 14.38 -16.96 4.19
N PRO A 109 14.96 -18.03 4.80
CA PRO A 109 14.20 -19.20 5.24
C PRO A 109 12.94 -18.93 6.07
N SER A 110 12.79 -17.73 6.63
CA SER A 110 11.61 -17.32 7.40
C SER A 110 10.57 -16.53 6.60
N GLY A 111 10.74 -16.39 5.29
CA GLY A 111 9.85 -15.63 4.42
C GLY A 111 9.84 -14.10 4.61
N SER A 112 9.06 -13.42 3.80
CA SER A 112 8.90 -11.97 3.85
C SER A 112 8.10 -11.54 5.08
N LYS A 113 8.63 -10.57 5.83
CA LYS A 113 7.96 -9.96 6.99
C LYS A 113 7.15 -8.71 6.61
N ARG A 114 7.09 -8.35 5.33
CA ARG A 114 6.48 -7.09 4.85
C ARG A 114 5.05 -6.95 5.34
N LYS A 115 4.20 -7.94 5.11
CA LYS A 115 2.79 -7.93 5.50
C LYS A 115 2.58 -7.71 7.00
N ARG A 116 3.40 -8.33 7.85
CA ARG A 116 3.32 -8.21 9.31
C ARG A 116 3.52 -6.80 9.85
N ASN A 117 4.21 -5.93 9.10
CA ASN A 117 4.40 -4.54 9.52
C ASN A 117 3.09 -3.75 9.59
N PHE A 118 2.06 -4.18 8.87
CA PHE A 118 0.74 -3.53 8.74
C PHE A 118 -0.33 -4.15 9.63
N VAL A 119 -0.04 -5.25 10.31
CA VAL A 119 -0.96 -5.93 11.24
C VAL A 119 -0.70 -5.42 12.65
N PRO A 120 -1.75 -5.14 13.47
CA PRO A 120 -1.58 -4.71 14.85
C PRO A 120 -0.83 -5.77 15.67
N GLN A 121 -0.05 -5.31 16.66
CA GLN A 121 0.65 -6.18 17.61
C GLN A 121 -0.31 -6.66 18.71
N TRP A 122 -1.48 -7.13 18.30
CA TRP A 122 -2.60 -7.53 19.16
C TRP A 122 -2.21 -8.60 20.18
N HIS A 123 -1.24 -9.44 19.86
CA HIS A 123 -0.77 -10.54 20.72
C HIS A 123 0.14 -10.09 21.88
N ALA A 124 0.48 -8.81 21.98
CA ALA A 124 1.31 -8.29 23.06
C ALA A 124 0.52 -8.17 24.39
N GLY A 125 0.23 -9.29 25.02
CA GLY A 125 -0.66 -9.40 26.16
C GLY A 125 -0.34 -8.48 27.32
N SER A 126 0.95 -8.16 27.56
CA SER A 126 1.37 -7.19 28.58
C SER A 126 0.93 -5.75 28.26
N LYS A 127 0.65 -5.45 26.99
CA LYS A 127 0.15 -4.15 26.53
C LYS A 127 -1.38 -4.13 26.39
N MET A 128 -1.98 -5.30 26.20
CA MET A 128 -3.43 -5.53 26.03
C MET A 128 -3.99 -6.09 27.34
N LYS A 129 -4.01 -5.24 28.37
CA LYS A 129 -4.47 -5.66 29.72
C LYS A 129 -5.97 -5.82 29.79
N THR A 130 -6.40 -6.78 30.63
CA THR A 130 -7.80 -6.91 31.06
C THR A 130 -8.13 -5.88 32.14
N PRO A 131 -9.42 -5.56 32.37
CA PRO A 131 -9.82 -4.63 33.43
C PRO A 131 -9.34 -5.02 34.84
N ASP A 132 -9.12 -6.29 35.11
CA ASP A 132 -8.52 -6.79 36.36
C ASP A 132 -6.98 -6.82 36.37
N GLY A 133 -6.34 -6.16 35.36
CA GLY A 133 -4.90 -5.92 35.30
C GLY A 133 -4.05 -7.09 34.79
N LYS A 134 -4.64 -8.20 34.38
CA LYS A 134 -3.91 -9.35 33.86
C LYS A 134 -3.55 -9.18 32.37
N ASN A 135 -2.64 -10.00 31.86
CA ASN A 135 -2.37 -10.05 30.43
C ASN A 135 -3.60 -10.59 29.69
N GLY A 136 -3.98 -9.92 28.59
CA GLY A 136 -5.25 -10.22 27.93
C GLY A 136 -5.15 -11.09 26.69
N THR A 137 -4.03 -11.00 25.95
CA THR A 137 -3.92 -11.63 24.62
C THR A 137 -2.62 -12.42 24.46
N THR A 138 -2.63 -13.36 23.48
CA THR A 138 -1.47 -14.17 23.12
C THR A 138 -1.59 -14.67 21.68
N ASP A 139 -0.45 -14.88 21.02
CA ASP A 139 -0.34 -15.52 19.70
C ASP A 139 0.11 -17.00 19.80
N ALA A 140 0.05 -17.58 20.98
CA ALA A 140 0.34 -19.01 21.12
C ALA A 140 -0.71 -19.82 20.37
N SER A 141 -0.26 -20.66 19.44
CA SER A 141 -1.10 -21.52 18.64
C SER A 141 -1.44 -22.84 19.35
N GLY A 142 -2.57 -23.45 19.01
CA GLY A 142 -2.91 -24.82 19.37
C GLY A 142 -3.28 -25.05 20.83
N ILE A 143 -3.64 -24.01 21.60
CA ILE A 143 -3.72 -24.12 23.05
C ILE A 143 -5.08 -23.74 23.64
N TYR A 144 -5.93 -23.00 22.91
CA TYR A 144 -7.05 -22.33 23.55
C TYR A 144 -8.37 -22.54 22.83
N ASP A 145 -9.13 -23.51 23.24
CA ASP A 145 -10.45 -23.91 22.69
C ASP A 145 -11.26 -22.71 22.17
N GLY A 146 -11.31 -22.57 20.84
CA GLY A 146 -12.20 -21.65 20.14
C GLY A 146 -11.83 -20.16 20.19
N TYR A 147 -10.68 -19.80 20.75
CA TYR A 147 -10.22 -18.40 20.84
C TYR A 147 -8.82 -18.16 20.24
N GLU A 148 -8.46 -18.97 19.29
CA GLU A 148 -7.24 -18.76 18.52
C GLU A 148 -7.44 -17.66 17.49
N GLN A 149 -6.96 -16.48 17.82
CA GLN A 149 -7.07 -15.33 16.90
C GLN A 149 -5.93 -15.27 15.88
N LEU A 150 -4.92 -16.12 16.01
CA LEU A 150 -3.77 -16.12 15.12
C LEU A 150 -4.16 -16.44 13.67
N GLU A 151 -5.07 -17.39 13.49
CA GLU A 151 -5.58 -17.78 12.16
C GLU A 151 -6.37 -16.66 11.51
N GLU A 152 -7.15 -15.94 12.31
CA GLU A 152 -8.01 -14.86 11.84
C GLU A 152 -7.23 -13.56 11.62
N LEU A 153 -6.27 -13.24 12.49
CA LEU A 153 -5.58 -11.95 12.53
C LEU A 153 -4.18 -11.97 11.92
N GLY A 154 -3.55 -13.12 11.87
CA GLY A 154 -2.11 -13.21 11.63
C GLY A 154 -1.30 -12.61 12.80
N ARG A 155 0.03 -12.59 12.67
CA ARG A 155 0.95 -12.09 13.69
C ARG A 155 1.53 -10.74 13.31
N GLY A 156 1.14 -9.67 14.01
CA GLY A 156 1.54 -8.30 13.71
C GLY A 156 2.87 -7.86 14.31
N LEU A 157 3.53 -6.91 13.63
CA LEU A 157 4.66 -6.11 14.13
C LEU A 157 4.28 -4.64 14.33
N ALA A 158 3.22 -4.18 13.68
CA ALA A 158 2.67 -2.82 13.78
C ALA A 158 3.73 -1.71 13.63
N LYS A 159 4.58 -1.82 12.62
CA LYS A 159 5.53 -0.76 12.27
C LYS A 159 4.88 0.35 11.47
N ILE A 160 3.77 0.03 10.81
CA ILE A 160 2.96 0.94 10.00
C ILE A 160 1.51 0.78 10.44
N ARG A 161 0.84 1.89 10.65
CA ARG A 161 -0.56 1.95 11.08
C ARG A 161 -1.35 2.83 10.12
N PRO A 162 -2.59 2.44 9.73
CA PRO A 162 -3.49 3.31 8.99
C PRO A 162 -3.88 4.55 9.80
N THR A 163 -3.96 5.71 9.14
CA THR A 163 -4.49 6.95 9.71
C THR A 163 -6.01 6.87 9.91
N ASN A 164 -6.60 7.86 10.58
CA ASN A 164 -8.07 7.96 10.67
C ASN A 164 -8.70 8.12 9.28
N TYR A 165 -8.07 8.86 8.38
CA TYR A 165 -8.47 8.94 6.98
C TYR A 165 -8.57 7.54 6.36
N ALA A 166 -7.55 6.71 6.48
CA ALA A 166 -7.52 5.37 5.89
C ALA A 166 -8.45 4.36 6.58
N GLN A 167 -8.72 4.54 7.89
CA GLN A 167 -9.57 3.62 8.64
C GLN A 167 -11.06 3.96 8.55
N TYR A 168 -11.42 5.25 8.39
CA TYR A 168 -12.80 5.71 8.54
C TYR A 168 -13.25 6.62 7.41
N GLU A 169 -12.47 7.66 7.06
CA GLU A 169 -12.93 8.69 6.13
C GLU A 169 -13.09 8.16 4.71
N LEU A 170 -12.15 7.34 4.25
CA LEU A 170 -12.21 6.70 2.93
C LEU A 170 -13.48 5.84 2.72
N TRP A 171 -14.07 5.35 3.80
CA TRP A 171 -15.18 4.40 3.76
C TRP A 171 -16.54 5.04 4.04
N LYS A 172 -16.57 6.35 4.28
CA LYS A 172 -17.84 7.09 4.33
C LYS A 172 -18.51 7.00 2.96
N ASP A 173 -19.79 6.76 2.95
CA ASP A 173 -20.61 6.71 1.74
C ASP A 173 -20.18 5.68 0.68
N CYS A 174 -19.45 4.63 1.10
CA CYS A 174 -19.04 3.54 0.23
C CYS A 174 -20.07 2.40 0.12
N GLY A 175 -21.20 2.48 0.84
CA GLY A 175 -22.25 1.45 0.79
C GLY A 175 -21.73 0.06 1.13
N ASP A 176 -22.07 -0.92 0.29
CA ASP A 176 -21.69 -2.33 0.45
C ASP A 176 -20.35 -2.67 -0.25
N ASP A 177 -19.38 -1.77 -0.20
CA ASP A 177 -18.05 -1.95 -0.80
C ASP A 177 -17.38 -3.22 -0.24
N MET A 178 -17.12 -4.19 -1.11
CA MET A 178 -16.52 -5.49 -0.73
C MET A 178 -15.18 -5.32 -0.01
N ARG A 179 -14.41 -4.29 -0.32
CA ARG A 179 -13.08 -4.05 0.28
C ARG A 179 -13.14 -3.74 1.77
N HIS A 180 -14.31 -3.30 2.25
CA HIS A 180 -14.52 -2.93 3.65
C HIS A 180 -15.48 -3.88 4.39
N ASN A 181 -15.91 -4.97 3.78
CA ASN A 181 -16.70 -5.98 4.47
C ASN A 181 -15.86 -6.78 5.48
N SER A 182 -16.51 -7.55 6.33
CA SER A 182 -15.85 -8.27 7.43
C SER A 182 -14.88 -9.38 7.01
N ASN A 183 -14.90 -9.82 5.75
CA ASN A 183 -13.96 -10.81 5.20
C ASN A 183 -12.64 -10.15 4.74
N ASN A 184 -12.72 -8.90 4.30
CA ASN A 184 -11.62 -8.19 3.68
C ASN A 184 -11.01 -7.12 4.59
N TRP A 185 -11.81 -6.63 5.55
CA TRP A 185 -11.40 -5.63 6.53
C TRP A 185 -11.63 -6.14 7.95
N TYR A 186 -10.59 -6.13 8.76
CA TYR A 186 -10.68 -6.52 10.15
C TYR A 186 -10.91 -5.30 11.04
N ASP A 187 -12.09 -5.22 11.67
CA ASP A 187 -12.36 -4.19 12.65
C ASP A 187 -11.74 -4.55 14.01
N LYS A 188 -11.04 -3.59 14.61
CA LYS A 188 -10.37 -3.76 15.90
C LYS A 188 -11.28 -4.19 17.05
N SER A 189 -12.57 -3.87 16.99
CA SER A 189 -13.54 -4.29 18.02
C SER A 189 -13.75 -5.81 18.09
N ARG A 190 -13.34 -6.53 17.04
CA ARG A 190 -13.39 -7.99 17.00
C ARG A 190 -12.25 -8.66 17.76
N ILE A 191 -11.18 -7.91 18.13
CA ILE A 191 -10.07 -8.47 18.91
C ILE A 191 -10.59 -8.83 20.31
N LYS A 192 -10.33 -10.07 20.75
CA LYS A 192 -10.81 -10.61 22.02
C LYS A 192 -9.64 -10.90 22.97
N TYR A 193 -9.94 -10.90 24.24
CA TYR A 193 -9.04 -11.45 25.25
C TYR A 193 -8.99 -12.97 25.08
N ASN A 194 -7.84 -13.52 24.71
CA ASN A 194 -7.67 -14.93 24.41
C ASN A 194 -6.59 -15.64 25.26
N LEU A 195 -6.08 -14.99 26.30
CA LEU A 195 -5.16 -15.62 27.24
C LEU A 195 -5.97 -16.23 28.40
N PRO A 196 -5.99 -17.58 28.56
CA PRO A 196 -6.80 -18.22 29.58
C PRO A 196 -6.21 -18.06 30.98
N ALA A 197 -7.04 -18.20 32.00
CA ALA A 197 -6.63 -18.06 33.41
C ALA A 197 -5.52 -19.05 33.80
N SER A 198 -5.53 -20.28 33.25
CA SER A 198 -4.48 -21.29 33.46
C SER A 198 -3.10 -20.88 32.99
N LYS A 199 -3.01 -19.82 32.16
CA LYS A 199 -1.77 -19.24 31.62
C LYS A 199 -1.54 -17.79 32.11
N GLY A 200 -2.24 -17.38 33.15
CA GLY A 200 -2.07 -16.05 33.75
C GLY A 200 -2.99 -14.97 33.17
N GLY A 201 -3.95 -15.33 32.32
CA GLY A 201 -5.01 -14.44 31.86
C GLY A 201 -6.13 -14.27 32.88
N SER A 202 -7.21 -13.64 32.48
CA SER A 202 -8.40 -13.41 33.31
C SER A 202 -9.52 -14.36 32.97
N ALA A 203 -10.03 -15.09 33.96
CA ALA A 203 -11.23 -15.94 33.76
C ALA A 203 -12.48 -15.07 33.50
N ALA A 204 -12.56 -13.89 34.09
CA ALA A 204 -13.73 -13.02 33.95
C ALA A 204 -13.87 -12.39 32.57
N TYR A 205 -12.76 -12.17 31.89
CA TYR A 205 -12.72 -11.42 30.60
C TYR A 205 -12.36 -12.30 29.40
N PHE A 206 -11.99 -13.55 29.61
CA PHE A 206 -11.66 -14.47 28.52
C PHE A 206 -12.80 -14.56 27.49
N GLY A 207 -12.49 -14.41 26.19
CA GLY A 207 -13.44 -14.41 25.09
C GLY A 207 -14.22 -13.10 24.88
N GLN A 208 -14.10 -12.11 25.79
CA GLN A 208 -14.74 -10.82 25.62
C GLN A 208 -13.91 -9.91 24.69
N PRO A 209 -14.56 -8.96 23.96
CA PRO A 209 -13.85 -7.95 23.20
C PRO A 209 -12.86 -7.17 24.08
N VAL A 210 -11.70 -6.83 23.48
CA VAL A 210 -10.69 -6.02 24.18
C VAL A 210 -11.24 -4.62 24.48
N ASN A 211 -11.09 -4.19 25.73
CA ASN A 211 -11.39 -2.81 26.12
C ASN A 211 -10.12 -1.94 25.98
N PRO A 212 -10.10 -0.99 25.01
CA PRO A 212 -8.93 -0.16 24.73
C PRO A 212 -8.53 0.76 25.93
N ALA A 213 -9.42 1.02 26.88
CA ALA A 213 -9.10 1.80 28.07
C ALA A 213 -8.01 1.15 28.95
N TYR A 214 -7.82 -0.16 28.85
CA TYR A 214 -6.80 -0.92 29.56
C TYR A 214 -5.61 -1.31 28.68
N CYS A 215 -5.58 -0.84 27.43
CA CYS A 215 -4.44 -0.98 26.54
C CYS A 215 -3.39 0.09 26.84
N THR A 216 -2.16 -0.30 27.14
CA THR A 216 -1.05 0.65 27.38
C THR A 216 -0.41 1.15 26.09
N ASP A 217 -0.70 0.51 24.94
CA ASP A 217 -0.17 0.89 23.63
C ASP A 217 -1.24 0.63 22.54
N THR A 218 -2.29 1.47 22.53
CA THR A 218 -3.32 1.39 21.49
C THR A 218 -2.78 1.76 20.11
N MET A 219 -1.68 2.52 20.05
CA MET A 219 -1.04 2.92 18.81
C MET A 219 -0.60 1.72 17.99
N ARG A 220 0.02 0.74 18.62
CA ARG A 220 0.55 -0.44 17.96
C ARG A 220 -0.35 -1.67 18.07
N CYS A 221 -1.16 -1.77 19.10
CA CYS A 221 -1.86 -3.01 19.41
C CYS A 221 -3.32 -3.02 18.99
N TYR A 222 -3.94 -1.84 18.75
CA TYR A 222 -5.39 -1.75 18.60
C TYR A 222 -5.80 -0.80 17.48
N PHE A 223 -5.88 -1.33 16.24
CA PHE A 223 -6.37 -0.61 15.05
C PHE A 223 -6.97 -1.57 14.02
N SER A 224 -7.89 -1.05 13.19
CA SER A 224 -8.51 -1.78 12.08
C SER A 224 -7.62 -1.77 10.84
N PHE A 225 -7.68 -2.80 10.00
CA PHE A 225 -6.77 -2.95 8.85
C PHE A 225 -7.33 -3.89 7.77
N PRO A 226 -6.87 -3.78 6.50
CA PRO A 226 -7.32 -4.63 5.39
C PRO A 226 -6.69 -6.02 5.48
N ILE A 227 -7.32 -6.91 6.25
CA ILE A 227 -6.80 -8.24 6.57
C ILE A 227 -6.50 -9.08 5.33
N VAL A 228 -7.35 -9.01 4.30
CA VAL A 228 -7.20 -9.79 3.07
C VAL A 228 -5.85 -9.58 2.38
N LYS A 229 -5.28 -8.38 2.49
CA LYS A 229 -3.98 -8.05 1.86
C LYS A 229 -2.76 -8.34 2.72
N VAL A 230 -2.93 -8.57 4.01
CA VAL A 230 -1.82 -8.66 4.97
C VAL A 230 -1.76 -9.96 5.74
N LEU A 231 -2.75 -10.83 5.59
CA LEU A 231 -2.73 -12.15 6.22
C LEU A 231 -1.55 -12.96 5.67
N ILE A 232 -0.87 -13.64 6.58
CA ILE A 232 0.14 -14.67 6.28
C ILE A 232 -0.46 -15.97 6.73
N ASP A 233 -0.48 -16.96 5.85
CA ASP A 233 -1.03 -18.27 6.16
C ASP A 233 -0.32 -18.88 7.37
N LYS A 234 -1.11 -19.45 8.27
CA LYS A 234 -0.61 -20.16 9.44
C LYS A 234 0.05 -21.49 9.10
N ASP A 235 -0.39 -22.08 8.00
CA ASP A 235 0.02 -23.41 7.53
C ASP A 235 1.32 -23.35 6.70
N ASP A 236 2.05 -22.23 6.76
CA ASP A 236 3.38 -22.15 6.18
C ASP A 236 4.20 -23.39 6.63
N PRO A 237 4.54 -24.30 5.70
CA PRO A 237 5.24 -25.56 6.01
C PRO A 237 6.58 -25.32 6.71
N ASN A 238 7.09 -24.10 6.67
CA ASN A 238 8.35 -23.68 7.27
C ASN A 238 8.20 -23.13 8.68
N ALA A 239 6.99 -22.87 9.12
CA ALA A 239 6.71 -22.49 10.49
C ALA A 239 6.94 -23.65 11.48
N GLY A 240 6.98 -24.91 10.99
CA GLY A 240 7.25 -26.09 11.79
C GLY A 240 6.28 -26.26 12.97
N GLY A 241 5.00 -25.95 12.76
CA GLY A 241 3.97 -25.90 13.80
C GLY A 241 4.11 -24.74 14.78
N LYS A 242 4.95 -23.75 14.46
CA LYS A 242 5.14 -22.53 15.23
C LYS A 242 4.43 -21.35 14.56
N VAL A 243 4.32 -20.26 15.30
CA VAL A 243 3.77 -19.01 14.77
C VAL A 243 4.60 -18.53 13.57
N PRO A 244 3.98 -18.24 12.41
CA PRO A 244 4.71 -17.78 11.21
C PRO A 244 5.56 -16.54 11.49
N VAL A 245 6.83 -16.56 11.08
CA VAL A 245 7.73 -15.42 11.20
C VAL A 245 7.63 -14.51 9.99
N GLY A 246 7.35 -15.05 8.82
CA GLY A 246 7.12 -14.39 7.55
C GLY A 246 6.23 -15.25 6.67
N GLY A 247 6.08 -14.91 5.39
CA GLY A 247 5.30 -15.66 4.41
C GLY A 247 5.98 -15.66 3.04
N PHE A 248 5.55 -16.58 2.19
CA PHE A 248 6.04 -16.76 0.82
C PHE A 248 4.97 -16.40 -0.21
N THR A 249 4.00 -15.59 0.17
CA THR A 249 2.93 -15.12 -0.71
C THR A 249 3.50 -14.29 -1.85
N ASP A 250 3.17 -14.63 -3.09
CA ASP A 250 3.40 -13.82 -4.27
C ASP A 250 2.80 -12.42 -4.11
N GLN A 251 3.33 -11.44 -4.84
CA GLN A 251 2.91 -10.06 -4.71
C GLN A 251 2.65 -9.43 -6.08
N TYR A 252 1.54 -8.68 -6.20
CA TYR A 252 1.36 -7.82 -7.35
C TYR A 252 2.40 -6.70 -7.34
N ILE A 253 3.22 -6.64 -8.40
CA ILE A 253 4.06 -5.48 -8.71
C ILE A 253 3.26 -4.47 -9.51
N PHE A 254 2.48 -4.95 -10.50
CA PHE A 254 1.50 -4.18 -11.25
C PHE A 254 0.21 -4.99 -11.42
N ARG A 255 -0.91 -4.35 -11.18
CA ARG A 255 -2.25 -4.92 -11.33
C ARG A 255 -3.14 -4.01 -12.19
N LEU A 256 -4.07 -4.60 -12.95
CA LEU A 256 -4.88 -3.89 -13.93
C LEU A 256 -5.74 -2.77 -13.32
N ALA A 257 -6.18 -2.92 -12.07
CA ALA A 257 -6.89 -1.86 -11.36
C ALA A 257 -6.07 -0.56 -11.27
N GLU A 258 -4.75 -0.66 -11.03
CA GLU A 258 -3.87 0.51 -11.07
C GLU A 258 -3.81 1.14 -12.47
N THR A 259 -3.85 0.32 -13.53
CA THR A 259 -3.86 0.82 -14.92
C THR A 259 -5.10 1.67 -15.20
N TYR A 260 -6.28 1.23 -14.76
CA TYR A 260 -7.52 2.03 -14.85
C TYR A 260 -7.39 3.35 -14.10
N LEU A 261 -6.90 3.32 -12.88
CA LEU A 261 -6.75 4.54 -12.07
C LEU A 261 -5.66 5.49 -12.60
N ASN A 262 -4.60 4.96 -13.23
CA ASN A 262 -3.62 5.76 -13.96
C ASN A 262 -4.26 6.43 -15.20
N ARG A 263 -5.16 5.74 -15.90
CA ARG A 263 -5.88 6.30 -17.05
C ARG A 263 -6.90 7.35 -16.61
N ALA A 264 -7.62 7.10 -15.53
CA ALA A 264 -8.52 8.06 -14.93
C ALA A 264 -7.81 9.38 -14.57
N GLU A 265 -6.63 9.29 -13.95
CA GLU A 265 -5.82 10.46 -13.63
C GLU A 265 -5.39 11.20 -14.90
N ALA A 266 -4.89 10.47 -15.92
CA ALA A 266 -4.49 11.08 -17.19
C ALA A 266 -5.67 11.79 -17.89
N TYR A 267 -6.85 11.18 -17.90
CA TYR A 267 -8.06 11.82 -18.43
C TYR A 267 -8.44 13.07 -17.66
N TRP A 268 -8.35 13.03 -16.32
CA TRP A 268 -8.62 14.19 -15.49
C TRP A 268 -7.69 15.37 -15.83
N TRP A 269 -6.38 15.13 -15.96
CA TRP A 269 -5.41 16.14 -16.36
C TRP A 269 -5.66 16.71 -17.77
N LEU A 270 -6.28 15.94 -18.65
CA LEU A 270 -6.69 16.35 -20.00
C LEU A 270 -8.07 17.04 -20.03
N GLY A 271 -8.74 17.22 -18.88
CA GLY A 271 -10.10 17.77 -18.81
C GLY A 271 -11.19 16.84 -19.33
N LYS A 272 -10.91 15.56 -19.52
CA LYS A 272 -11.86 14.54 -19.99
C LYS A 272 -12.54 13.85 -18.81
N ASN A 273 -13.26 14.62 -17.99
CA ASN A 273 -13.77 14.17 -16.69
C ASN A 273 -14.77 13.00 -16.80
N ASP A 274 -15.60 12.93 -17.84
CA ASP A 274 -16.53 11.81 -18.03
C ASP A 274 -15.78 10.48 -18.20
N LEU A 275 -14.67 10.47 -18.94
CA LEU A 275 -13.83 9.29 -19.13
C LEU A 275 -13.07 8.91 -17.85
N ALA A 276 -12.62 9.92 -17.10
CA ALA A 276 -12.01 9.68 -15.79
C ALA A 276 -13.02 9.06 -14.82
N THR A 277 -14.25 9.56 -14.82
CA THR A 277 -15.35 9.05 -13.98
C THR A 277 -15.68 7.60 -14.33
N GLU A 278 -15.75 7.27 -15.62
CA GLU A 278 -16.04 5.89 -16.05
C GLU A 278 -14.95 4.90 -15.63
N ASP A 279 -13.67 5.27 -15.72
CA ASP A 279 -12.57 4.41 -15.27
C ASP A 279 -12.60 4.16 -13.75
N VAL A 280 -12.89 5.19 -12.96
CA VAL A 280 -13.09 5.05 -11.50
C VAL A 280 -14.30 4.19 -11.19
N ASN A 281 -15.44 4.43 -11.87
CA ASN A 281 -16.65 3.67 -11.67
C ASN A 281 -16.51 2.21 -12.11
N THR A 282 -15.66 1.91 -13.09
CA THR A 282 -15.33 0.54 -13.46
C THR A 282 -14.72 -0.24 -12.27
N ILE A 283 -13.83 0.38 -11.51
CA ILE A 283 -13.29 -0.22 -10.27
C ILE A 283 -14.38 -0.33 -9.20
N ARG A 284 -15.18 0.72 -9.02
CA ARG A 284 -16.24 0.77 -8.00
C ARG A 284 -17.34 -0.27 -8.23
N ARG A 285 -17.78 -0.44 -9.48
CA ARG A 285 -18.74 -1.50 -9.88
C ARG A 285 -18.24 -2.90 -9.52
N ARG A 286 -16.96 -3.19 -9.79
CA ARG A 286 -16.35 -4.49 -9.47
C ARG A 286 -16.49 -4.85 -7.99
N VAL A 287 -16.40 -3.87 -7.10
CA VAL A 287 -16.44 -4.06 -5.63
C VAL A 287 -17.79 -3.70 -5.00
N ASN A 288 -18.84 -3.51 -5.81
CA ASN A 288 -20.18 -3.15 -5.36
C ASN A 288 -20.23 -1.81 -4.58
N ALA A 289 -19.32 -0.89 -4.87
CA ALA A 289 -19.36 0.45 -4.31
C ALA A 289 -20.27 1.38 -5.15
N PRO A 290 -20.96 2.35 -4.56
CA PRO A 290 -21.80 3.32 -5.29
C PRO A 290 -20.99 4.07 -6.35
N GLU A 291 -21.54 4.23 -7.55
CA GLU A 291 -20.91 5.00 -8.62
C GLU A 291 -20.92 6.50 -8.31
N LEU A 292 -19.90 7.20 -8.78
CA LEU A 292 -19.76 8.64 -8.68
C LEU A 292 -20.33 9.30 -9.94
N SER A 293 -21.03 10.44 -9.79
CA SER A 293 -21.54 11.19 -10.93
C SER A 293 -20.46 11.96 -11.69
N SER A 294 -19.41 12.36 -11.02
CA SER A 294 -18.18 12.94 -11.57
C SER A 294 -17.04 12.75 -10.57
N VAL A 295 -15.79 12.82 -11.05
CA VAL A 295 -14.61 12.67 -10.21
C VAL A 295 -13.71 13.89 -10.26
N THR A 296 -13.15 14.20 -9.10
CA THR A 296 -12.02 15.12 -8.93
C THR A 296 -10.72 14.34 -8.83
N LEU A 297 -9.59 15.03 -8.81
CA LEU A 297 -8.29 14.39 -8.53
C LEU A 297 -8.29 13.73 -7.14
N GLU A 298 -8.95 14.35 -6.16
CA GLU A 298 -9.07 13.81 -4.80
C GLU A 298 -9.84 12.49 -4.79
N ASP A 299 -10.95 12.40 -5.53
CA ASP A 299 -11.72 11.15 -5.64
C ASP A 299 -10.92 10.01 -6.28
N ILE A 300 -10.11 10.32 -7.30
CA ILE A 300 -9.19 9.36 -7.92
C ILE A 300 -8.14 8.88 -6.92
N LEU A 301 -7.57 9.81 -6.14
CA LEU A 301 -6.58 9.48 -5.11
C LEU A 301 -7.17 8.70 -3.95
N ASP A 302 -8.42 8.97 -3.58
CA ASP A 302 -9.15 8.23 -2.57
C ASP A 302 -9.46 6.81 -3.06
N GLU A 303 -9.85 6.66 -4.33
CA GLU A 303 -10.07 5.34 -4.93
C GLU A 303 -8.77 4.53 -5.01
N ARG A 304 -7.64 5.18 -5.36
CA ARG A 304 -6.31 4.55 -5.29
C ARG A 304 -5.97 4.10 -3.87
N ALA A 305 -6.31 4.88 -2.85
CA ALA A 305 -6.05 4.54 -1.46
C ALA A 305 -6.87 3.33 -0.98
N ARG A 306 -8.13 3.18 -1.44
CA ARG A 306 -8.98 2.02 -1.17
C ARG A 306 -8.47 0.77 -1.88
N GLU A 307 -8.18 0.91 -3.18
CA GLU A 307 -7.90 -0.21 -4.08
C GLU A 307 -6.47 -0.73 -3.94
N LEU A 308 -5.48 0.16 -3.83
CA LEU A 308 -4.06 -0.16 -4.02
C LEU A 308 -3.23 -0.17 -2.72
N PHE A 309 -3.88 -0.35 -1.56
CA PHE A 309 -3.13 -0.52 -0.31
C PHE A 309 -2.10 -1.65 -0.44
N LEU A 310 -0.85 -1.39 -0.05
CA LEU A 310 0.32 -2.27 -0.20
C LEU A 310 0.83 -2.50 -1.63
N GLU A 311 0.12 -2.04 -2.65
CA GLU A 311 0.50 -2.21 -4.05
C GLU A 311 1.11 -0.93 -4.61
N ASP A 312 0.54 0.24 -4.27
CA ASP A 312 0.99 1.55 -4.73
C ASP A 312 1.99 2.21 -3.76
N HIS A 313 3.02 2.82 -4.31
CA HIS A 313 3.98 3.64 -3.56
C HIS A 313 3.41 5.03 -3.31
N ARG A 314 2.46 5.15 -2.38
CA ARG A 314 1.65 6.34 -2.12
C ARG A 314 2.46 7.63 -2.01
N LYS A 315 3.59 7.64 -1.29
CA LYS A 315 4.45 8.84 -1.18
C LYS A 315 4.95 9.29 -2.55
N THR A 316 5.42 8.38 -3.38
CA THR A 316 5.93 8.69 -4.72
C THR A 316 4.85 9.31 -5.60
N GLU A 317 3.64 8.75 -5.58
CA GLU A 317 2.51 9.26 -6.35
C GLU A 317 2.08 10.65 -5.89
N LEU A 318 1.97 10.88 -4.59
CA LEU A 318 1.61 12.20 -4.06
C LEU A 318 2.71 13.25 -4.29
N THR A 319 3.99 12.88 -4.21
CA THR A 319 5.12 13.75 -4.54
C THR A 319 5.09 14.13 -6.01
N ARG A 320 4.84 13.18 -6.91
CA ARG A 320 4.72 13.42 -8.36
C ARG A 320 3.61 14.43 -8.67
N ILE A 321 2.44 14.27 -8.05
CA ILE A 321 1.31 15.19 -8.21
C ILE A 321 1.66 16.58 -7.65
N ALA A 322 2.36 16.65 -6.52
CA ALA A 322 2.82 17.94 -5.98
C ALA A 322 3.75 18.67 -6.96
N PHE A 323 4.66 17.95 -7.63
CA PHE A 323 5.50 18.52 -8.68
C PHE A 323 4.69 19.05 -9.87
N LEU A 324 3.73 18.26 -10.37
CA LEU A 324 2.87 18.68 -11.49
C LEU A 324 2.04 19.91 -11.14
N LYS A 325 1.47 19.98 -9.93
CA LYS A 325 0.73 21.14 -9.47
C LYS A 325 1.63 22.37 -9.38
N ALA A 326 2.85 22.23 -8.86
CA ALA A 326 3.80 23.32 -8.72
C ALA A 326 4.34 23.79 -10.09
N GLU A 327 4.63 22.87 -11.01
CA GLU A 327 5.04 23.19 -12.38
C GLU A 327 3.98 23.99 -13.15
N LYS A 328 2.71 23.60 -12.96
CA LYS A 328 1.56 24.25 -13.62
C LYS A 328 1.02 25.47 -12.87
N GLY A 329 1.57 25.81 -11.70
CA GLY A 329 1.10 26.91 -10.87
C GLY A 329 -0.32 26.72 -10.29
N ILE A 330 -0.79 25.47 -10.18
CA ILE A 330 -2.14 25.16 -9.70
C ILE A 330 -2.23 25.44 -8.21
N ASP A 331 -3.35 26.05 -7.78
CA ASP A 331 -3.64 26.39 -6.38
C ASP A 331 -2.55 27.28 -5.73
N GLY A 332 -1.76 27.99 -6.54
CA GLY A 332 -0.70 28.86 -6.05
C GLY A 332 0.57 28.15 -5.58
N TYR A 333 0.74 26.88 -5.93
CA TYR A 333 2.01 26.16 -5.74
C TYR A 333 3.01 26.51 -6.84
N SER A 334 4.31 26.47 -6.50
CA SER A 334 5.39 26.83 -7.42
C SER A 334 6.65 26.02 -7.14
N LEU A 335 7.40 25.73 -8.19
CA LEU A 335 8.70 25.08 -8.06
C LEU A 335 9.74 25.95 -7.34
N ASN A 336 9.61 27.28 -7.39
CA ASN A 336 10.59 28.21 -6.79
C ASN A 336 10.71 28.08 -5.27
N ASN A 337 9.66 27.66 -4.59
CA ASN A 337 9.63 27.48 -3.14
C ASN A 337 9.12 26.10 -2.72
N PHE A 338 9.31 25.12 -3.59
CA PHE A 338 8.72 23.78 -3.44
C PHE A 338 9.07 23.08 -2.12
N SER A 339 10.27 23.28 -1.61
CA SER A 339 10.72 22.71 -0.34
C SER A 339 10.13 23.43 0.89
N GLU A 340 9.53 24.61 0.72
CA GLU A 340 8.94 25.41 1.79
C GLU A 340 7.41 25.39 1.78
N LYS A 341 6.81 25.30 0.58
CA LYS A 341 5.37 25.25 0.36
C LYS A 341 5.04 24.31 -0.79
N ASN A 342 4.31 23.24 -0.52
CA ASN A 342 3.87 22.29 -1.55
C ASN A 342 2.57 21.57 -1.16
N TRP A 343 1.85 21.12 -2.19
CA TRP A 343 0.59 20.39 -2.01
C TRP A 343 0.73 19.07 -1.24
N TYR A 344 1.87 18.38 -1.36
CA TYR A 344 2.12 17.14 -0.62
C TYR A 344 2.06 17.38 0.90
N TYR A 345 2.73 18.41 1.37
CA TYR A 345 2.74 18.77 2.79
C TYR A 345 1.33 19.13 3.29
N ASP A 346 0.63 20.01 2.54
CA ASP A 346 -0.71 20.46 2.94
C ASP A 346 -1.69 19.28 3.01
N ARG A 347 -1.68 18.39 2.01
CA ARG A 347 -2.47 17.16 2.03
C ARG A 347 -2.11 16.22 3.19
N MET A 348 -0.82 16.06 3.48
CA MET A 348 -0.40 15.20 4.59
C MET A 348 -0.85 15.78 5.94
N MET A 349 -0.80 17.08 6.13
CA MET A 349 -1.30 17.73 7.35
C MET A 349 -2.83 17.63 7.48
N GLU A 350 -3.54 17.64 6.37
CA GLU A 350 -5.01 17.46 6.35
C GLU A 350 -5.43 16.01 6.64
N LYS A 351 -4.81 15.03 5.95
CA LYS A 351 -5.28 13.63 5.94
C LYS A 351 -4.59 12.74 6.98
N ASN A 352 -3.47 13.16 7.56
CA ASN A 352 -2.73 12.36 8.52
C ASN A 352 -2.84 12.94 9.93
N ASN A 353 -3.72 12.37 10.73
CA ASN A 353 -3.96 12.80 12.11
C ASN A 353 -2.75 12.70 13.05
N PHE A 354 -1.69 11.98 12.69
CA PHE A 354 -0.49 11.85 13.51
C PHE A 354 0.43 13.07 13.38
N PHE A 355 0.43 13.76 12.23
CA PHE A 355 1.23 14.97 12.03
C PHE A 355 0.50 16.25 12.45
N ALA A 356 -0.83 16.26 12.38
CA ALA A 356 -1.65 17.40 12.78
C ALA A 356 -1.77 17.58 14.30
N THR A 357 -1.48 16.55 15.07
CA THR A 357 -1.42 16.57 16.53
C THR A 357 0.00 16.26 16.96
N GLU A 358 0.50 16.91 18.00
CA GLU A 358 1.79 16.56 18.60
C GLU A 358 1.69 15.16 19.23
N TYR A 359 1.79 14.15 18.39
CA TYR A 359 1.70 12.77 18.80
C TYR A 359 3.09 12.17 18.97
N TYR A 360 3.35 11.69 20.17
CA TYR A 360 4.63 11.07 20.51
C TYR A 360 4.47 9.55 20.68
N TYR A 361 5.38 8.81 20.06
CA TYR A 361 5.55 7.40 20.33
C TYR A 361 6.93 7.17 20.95
N SER A 362 6.95 6.73 22.20
CA SER A 362 8.20 6.63 22.97
C SER A 362 8.83 8.03 23.16
N THR A 363 10.04 8.24 22.65
CA THR A 363 10.77 9.51 22.70
C THR A 363 10.73 10.29 21.39
N ASN A 364 10.06 9.76 20.35
CA ASN A 364 10.07 10.34 19.02
C ASN A 364 8.73 10.98 18.70
N ALA A 365 8.77 12.24 18.28
CA ALA A 365 7.61 12.94 17.74
C ALA A 365 7.38 12.57 16.26
N PHE A 366 6.11 12.50 15.85
CA PHE A 366 5.75 12.43 14.44
C PHE A 366 5.75 13.84 13.85
N ILE A 367 6.90 14.24 13.30
CA ILE A 367 7.11 15.58 12.75
C ILE A 367 7.08 15.53 11.22
N MET A 368 6.27 16.42 10.63
CA MET A 368 6.25 16.66 9.19
C MET A 368 6.70 18.09 8.90
N LYS A 369 7.53 18.25 7.90
CA LYS A 369 7.99 19.54 7.38
C LYS A 369 7.76 19.60 5.86
N PRO A 370 7.58 20.76 5.25
CA PRO A 370 7.35 20.86 3.81
C PRO A 370 8.44 20.19 2.96
N TYR A 371 9.70 20.29 3.35
CA TYR A 371 10.82 19.69 2.62
C TYR A 371 10.80 18.14 2.63
N HIS A 372 9.99 17.50 3.49
CA HIS A 372 9.82 16.05 3.47
C HIS A 372 9.07 15.53 2.22
N VAL A 373 8.61 16.42 1.35
CA VAL A 373 8.16 16.05 0.00
C VAL A 373 9.26 15.31 -0.76
N LEU A 374 10.53 15.68 -0.55
CA LEU A 374 11.70 14.97 -1.04
C LEU A 374 12.28 14.05 0.04
N TRP A 375 13.06 13.07 -0.36
CA TRP A 375 13.86 12.24 0.53
C TRP A 375 15.26 12.87 0.73
N PRO A 376 15.92 12.62 1.89
CA PRO A 376 17.34 12.96 1.99
C PRO A 376 18.16 12.13 0.98
N ILE A 377 19.17 12.76 0.37
CA ILE A 377 20.19 12.00 -0.36
C ILE A 377 21.03 11.25 0.68
N PRO A 378 21.17 9.92 0.60
CA PRO A 378 21.95 9.17 1.56
C PRO A 378 23.38 9.69 1.69
N ARG A 379 23.86 9.91 2.90
CA ARG A 379 25.19 10.46 3.16
C ARG A 379 26.31 9.64 2.50
N ASN A 380 26.21 8.34 2.52
CA ASN A 380 27.18 7.47 1.84
C ASN A 380 27.18 7.66 0.32
N ALA A 381 26.05 7.99 -0.31
CA ALA A 381 26.01 8.31 -1.74
C ALA A 381 26.76 9.63 -2.04
N ILE A 382 26.64 10.62 -1.16
CA ILE A 382 27.37 11.90 -1.29
C ILE A 382 28.87 11.67 -1.08
N GLU A 383 29.26 11.00 -0.02
CA GLU A 383 30.66 10.83 0.39
C GLU A 383 31.44 9.84 -0.52
N SER A 384 30.81 8.81 -1.05
CA SER A 384 31.46 7.83 -1.91
C SER A 384 31.56 8.26 -3.38
N ASN A 385 30.90 9.35 -3.77
CA ASN A 385 30.97 9.87 -5.14
C ASN A 385 32.29 10.66 -5.36
N THR A 386 33.25 10.00 -6.00
CA THR A 386 34.58 10.59 -6.27
C THR A 386 34.68 11.32 -7.61
N GLN A 387 33.64 11.22 -8.47
CA GLN A 387 33.67 11.77 -9.83
C GLN A 387 32.87 13.06 -9.99
N GLY A 388 32.14 13.47 -8.96
CA GLY A 388 31.32 14.66 -9.00
C GLY A 388 30.87 15.11 -7.62
N ARG A 389 30.18 16.23 -7.55
CA ARG A 389 29.55 16.72 -6.34
C ARG A 389 28.06 16.40 -6.37
N ILE A 390 27.53 15.92 -5.26
CA ILE A 390 26.10 15.71 -5.03
C ILE A 390 25.67 16.66 -3.91
N ASN A 391 24.75 17.56 -4.20
CA ASN A 391 24.15 18.44 -3.22
C ASN A 391 23.04 17.71 -2.46
N GLN A 392 22.88 18.02 -1.18
CA GLN A 392 21.79 17.53 -0.35
C GLN A 392 20.49 18.29 -0.63
N ASN A 393 19.34 17.64 -0.44
CA ASN A 393 18.05 18.31 -0.51
C ASN A 393 17.85 19.28 0.68
N TYR A 394 17.15 20.38 0.43
CA TYR A 394 16.86 21.41 1.44
C TYR A 394 16.28 20.81 2.72
N GLY A 395 16.73 21.33 3.87
CA GLY A 395 16.23 20.98 5.20
C GLY A 395 16.81 19.71 5.81
N TYR A 396 17.66 18.98 5.10
CA TYR A 396 18.37 17.81 5.60
C TYR A 396 19.82 18.10 5.97
N ASP A 397 20.37 17.32 6.91
CA ASP A 397 21.75 17.46 7.38
C ASP A 397 22.74 17.42 6.19
N GLY A 398 23.67 18.38 6.16
CA GLY A 398 24.63 18.54 5.08
C GLY A 398 24.15 19.44 3.93
N TYR A 399 22.96 20.03 4.03
CA TYR A 399 22.49 21.01 3.03
C TYR A 399 23.34 22.28 3.01
N GLU A 400 23.86 22.70 4.17
CA GLU A 400 24.75 23.85 4.35
C GLU A 400 26.08 23.69 3.60
N ASP A 401 26.49 22.48 3.27
CA ASP A 401 27.69 22.16 2.50
C ASP A 401 27.47 22.19 0.97
N ASN A 402 26.25 22.48 0.53
CA ASN A 402 25.90 22.53 -0.88
C ASN A 402 26.66 23.64 -1.61
N ILE A 403 27.05 23.36 -2.86
CA ILE A 403 27.58 24.38 -3.76
C ILE A 403 26.49 24.93 -4.68
N PRO A 404 26.60 26.18 -5.18
CA PRO A 404 25.64 26.73 -6.12
C PRO A 404 25.45 25.85 -7.36
N VAL A 405 24.24 25.79 -7.88
CA VAL A 405 23.88 24.93 -9.04
C VAL A 405 24.68 25.34 -10.27
N GLU A 406 24.96 26.66 -10.44
CA GLU A 406 25.74 27.20 -11.54
C GLU A 406 27.18 26.68 -11.54
N GLU A 407 27.75 26.41 -10.37
CA GLU A 407 29.08 25.81 -10.25
C GLU A 407 29.05 24.30 -10.58
N LEU A 408 27.94 23.59 -10.27
CA LEU A 408 27.77 22.21 -10.66
C LEU A 408 27.70 22.05 -12.19
N GLU A 409 26.93 22.92 -12.86
CA GLU A 409 26.75 22.86 -14.31
C GLU A 409 28.04 23.16 -15.09
N GLN A 410 28.90 24.04 -14.57
CA GLN A 410 30.18 24.39 -15.21
C GLN A 410 31.19 23.23 -15.22
N ARG A 411 31.11 22.31 -14.27
CA ARG A 411 32.03 21.17 -14.16
C ARG A 411 31.71 20.02 -15.11
N TYR A 412 30.53 20.02 -15.74
CA TYR A 412 30.04 18.93 -16.61
C TYR A 412 29.85 19.37 -18.07
N LYS A 413 30.26 20.61 -18.40
CA LYS A 413 30.40 21.09 -19.78
C LYS A 413 31.83 20.89 -20.27
#